data_1ca3efba45c31bde6e5accd531196b0f
#
_entry.id   1ca3efba45c31bde6e5accd531196b0f
#
_cell.length_a   1.000
_cell.length_b   1.000
_cell.length_c   1.000
_cell.angle_alpha   90.00
_cell.angle_beta   90.00
_cell.angle_gamma   90.00
#
_symmetry.space_group_name_H-M   'P 1'
#
loop_
_entity.id
_entity.type
_entity.pdbx_description
1 polymer ?
#
loop_
_entity_poly.entity_id
_entity_poly.type
_entity_poly.pdbx_seq_one_letter_code
_entity_poly.pdbx_strand_id
1 'polypeptide(L)'
;IVETAERVVAGEENLSASLRFGHDVNVIPLVALLGVREASGRVWTAEEAAGVWQIHRVSPMATNVQFIFFRNPAGDVLVRILHNERDAGLPLGGGPYYRWETFRDYCKSLYE
;
A
#
# COMPACT_ATOMS: atom_id res chain seq x y z
N ILE A 1 -6.44 -7.61 -4.15
CA ILE A 1 -5.07 -7.12 -4.48
C ILE A 1 -4.05 -8.23 -4.20
N VAL A 2 -3.92 -8.67 -2.98
CA VAL A 2 -2.90 -9.68 -2.58
C VAL A 2 -3.07 -10.99 -3.36
N GLU A 3 -4.26 -11.56 -3.41
CA GLU A 3 -4.55 -12.80 -4.15
C GLU A 3 -4.21 -12.70 -5.65
N THR A 4 -4.53 -11.57 -6.28
CA THR A 4 -4.16 -11.34 -7.69
C THR A 4 -2.63 -11.32 -7.85
N ALA A 5 -1.93 -10.62 -6.95
CA ALA A 5 -0.48 -10.57 -6.95
C ALA A 5 0.14 -11.97 -6.70
N GLU A 6 -0.40 -12.77 -5.80
CA GLU A 6 0.05 -14.15 -5.56
C GLU A 6 -0.01 -14.98 -6.84
N ARG A 7 -1.14 -14.94 -7.56
CA ARG A 7 -1.29 -15.70 -8.82
C ARG A 7 -0.31 -15.25 -9.90
N VAL A 8 -0.09 -13.94 -10.02
CA VAL A 8 0.88 -13.38 -10.99
C VAL A 8 2.31 -13.76 -10.62
N VAL A 9 2.66 -13.65 -9.34
CA VAL A 9 4.00 -14.04 -8.86
C VAL A 9 4.25 -15.53 -9.04
N ALA A 10 3.25 -16.37 -8.80
CA ALA A 10 3.31 -17.81 -9.01
C ALA A 10 3.34 -18.22 -10.50
N GLY A 11 3.10 -17.30 -11.42
CA GLY A 11 3.04 -17.59 -12.86
C GLY A 11 1.72 -18.22 -13.31
N GLU A 12 0.71 -18.24 -12.46
CA GLU A 12 -0.63 -18.77 -12.75
C GLU A 12 -1.46 -17.79 -13.58
N GLU A 13 -1.10 -16.51 -13.55
CA GLU A 13 -1.78 -15.44 -14.27
C GLU A 13 -0.76 -14.54 -14.96
N ASN A 14 -0.96 -14.29 -16.24
CA ASN A 14 -0.13 -13.37 -17.03
C ASN A 14 -0.79 -11.99 -17.09
N LEU A 15 -0.44 -11.13 -16.15
CA LEU A 15 -1.00 -9.81 -16.00
C LEU A 15 0.10 -8.79 -15.80
N SER A 16 0.21 -7.82 -16.72
CA SER A 16 1.21 -6.74 -16.63
C SER A 16 0.78 -5.60 -15.73
N ALA A 17 -0.54 -5.34 -15.65
CA ALA A 17 -1.10 -4.31 -14.80
C ALA A 17 -2.53 -4.65 -14.38
N SER A 18 -2.90 -4.32 -13.16
CA SER A 18 -4.26 -4.38 -12.66
C SER A 18 -4.64 -2.99 -12.13
N LEU A 19 -5.54 -2.33 -12.82
CA LEU A 19 -5.98 -0.98 -12.48
C LEU A 19 -7.35 -1.03 -11.81
N ARG A 20 -7.47 -0.33 -10.69
CA ARG A 20 -8.72 -0.22 -9.93
C ARG A 20 -9.06 1.25 -9.77
N PHE A 21 -10.25 1.62 -10.17
CA PHE A 21 -10.75 2.98 -10.07
C PHE A 21 -11.79 3.06 -8.95
N GLY A 22 -11.75 4.15 -8.20
CA GLY A 22 -12.66 4.35 -7.08
C GLY A 22 -12.63 5.81 -6.62
N HIS A 23 -13.12 6.02 -5.42
CA HIS A 23 -13.18 7.32 -4.76
C HIS A 23 -12.33 7.31 -3.48
N ASP A 24 -12.25 8.46 -2.83
CA ASP A 24 -11.57 8.63 -1.53
C ASP A 24 -12.09 7.66 -0.47
N VAL A 25 -13.37 7.32 -0.49
CA VAL A 25 -13.98 6.32 0.40
C VAL A 25 -13.38 4.92 0.27
N ASN A 26 -12.66 4.65 -0.81
CA ASN A 26 -11.92 3.39 -1.01
C ASN A 26 -10.44 3.55 -0.64
N VAL A 27 -9.84 4.68 -0.98
CA VAL A 27 -8.41 4.94 -0.78
C VAL A 27 -8.09 5.19 0.69
N ILE A 28 -8.87 6.02 1.37
CA ILE A 28 -8.63 6.39 2.79
C ILE A 28 -8.58 5.15 3.68
N PRO A 29 -9.59 4.25 3.67
CA PRO A 29 -9.52 3.03 4.47
C PRO A 29 -8.37 2.10 4.08
N LEU A 30 -8.02 2.02 2.79
CA LEU A 30 -6.91 1.18 2.33
C LEU A 30 -5.58 1.66 2.89
N VAL A 31 -5.27 2.96 2.78
CA VAL A 31 -4.00 3.50 3.28
C VAL A 31 -3.93 3.49 4.81
N ALA A 32 -5.07 3.67 5.49
CA ALA A 32 -5.16 3.54 6.93
C ALA A 32 -4.91 2.09 7.39
N LEU A 33 -5.52 1.12 6.72
CA LEU A 33 -5.31 -0.30 6.99
C LEU A 33 -3.85 -0.73 6.79
N LEU A 34 -3.24 -0.26 5.71
CA LEU A 34 -1.82 -0.53 5.42
C LEU A 34 -0.86 0.20 6.38
N GLY A 35 -1.36 1.11 7.21
CA GLY A 35 -0.53 1.86 8.13
C GLY A 35 0.41 2.86 7.45
N VAL A 36 0.00 3.40 6.29
CA VAL A 36 0.76 4.45 5.62
C VAL A 36 0.91 5.65 6.55
N ARG A 37 2.13 6.20 6.64
CA ARG A 37 2.50 7.22 7.63
C ARG A 37 1.54 8.41 7.70
N GLU A 38 1.10 8.93 6.56
CA GLU A 38 0.17 10.05 6.47
C GLU A 38 -1.25 9.71 6.94
N ALA A 39 -1.56 8.41 7.10
CA ALA A 39 -2.87 7.90 7.48
C ALA A 39 -2.83 6.99 8.71
N SER A 40 -1.77 7.04 9.52
CA SER A 40 -1.52 6.11 10.63
C SER A 40 -1.41 6.81 11.98
N GLY A 41 -2.29 7.69 12.33
CA GLY A 41 -2.30 8.31 13.65
C GLY A 41 -3.53 7.88 14.46
N ARG A 42 -3.36 7.60 15.76
CA ARG A 42 -4.48 7.53 16.70
C ARG A 42 -4.61 8.86 17.39
N VAL A 43 -5.81 9.39 17.44
CA VAL A 43 -6.12 10.67 18.06
C VAL A 43 -7.38 10.55 18.90
N TRP A 44 -7.49 11.34 19.93
CA TRP A 44 -8.61 11.31 20.87
C TRP A 44 -9.47 12.59 20.81
N THR A 45 -8.97 13.65 20.20
CA THR A 45 -9.67 14.92 20.06
C THR A 45 -9.68 15.40 18.60
N ALA A 46 -10.61 16.29 18.28
CA ALA A 46 -10.68 16.93 16.96
C ALA A 46 -9.46 17.81 16.67
N GLU A 47 -8.93 18.48 17.68
CA GLU A 47 -7.73 19.32 17.54
C GLU A 47 -6.49 18.45 17.18
N GLU A 48 -6.32 17.32 17.86
CA GLU A 48 -5.24 16.38 17.54
C GLU A 48 -5.42 15.83 16.12
N ALA A 49 -6.66 15.51 15.71
CA ALA A 49 -6.94 15.01 14.37
C ALA A 49 -6.52 16.00 13.28
N ALA A 50 -6.73 17.29 13.48
CA ALA A 50 -6.35 18.31 12.52
C ALA A 50 -4.83 18.34 12.25
N GLY A 51 -4.00 17.93 13.22
CA GLY A 51 -2.55 17.84 13.06
C GLY A 51 -2.06 16.54 12.44
N VAL A 52 -2.76 15.45 12.69
CA VAL A 52 -2.34 14.08 12.27
C VAL A 52 -3.01 13.65 10.97
N TRP A 53 -4.31 13.85 10.86
CA TRP A 53 -5.13 13.47 9.71
C TRP A 53 -5.39 14.66 8.79
N GLN A 54 -4.43 14.97 7.92
CA GLN A 54 -4.57 16.02 6.92
C GLN A 54 -5.07 15.41 5.61
N ILE A 55 -6.36 15.50 5.38
CA ILE A 55 -7.02 14.83 4.24
C ILE A 55 -6.40 15.20 2.88
N HIS A 56 -5.93 16.43 2.73
CA HIS A 56 -5.26 16.87 1.51
C HIS A 56 -3.91 16.19 1.27
N ARG A 57 -3.33 15.52 2.27
CA ARG A 57 -2.13 14.68 2.13
C ARG A 57 -2.48 13.22 1.94
N VAL A 58 -3.55 12.77 2.58
CA VAL A 58 -4.01 11.37 2.50
C VAL A 58 -4.69 11.12 1.17
N SER A 59 -5.64 11.95 0.80
CA SER A 59 -6.46 11.79 -0.40
C SER A 59 -6.63 13.12 -1.15
N PRO A 60 -5.55 13.65 -1.73
CA PRO A 60 -5.64 14.82 -2.62
C PRO A 60 -6.40 14.47 -3.90
N MET A 61 -6.65 15.46 -4.74
CA MET A 61 -7.18 15.23 -6.07
C MET A 61 -6.27 14.27 -6.86
N ALA A 62 -6.86 13.31 -7.58
CA ALA A 62 -6.15 12.25 -8.27
C ALA A 62 -5.30 11.34 -7.35
N THR A 63 -5.73 11.18 -6.11
CA THR A 63 -5.06 10.28 -5.17
C THR A 63 -4.90 8.88 -5.75
N ASN A 64 -3.76 8.26 -5.49
CA ASN A 64 -3.47 6.92 -5.97
C ASN A 64 -2.58 6.14 -5.00
N VAL A 65 -2.70 4.82 -5.08
CA VAL A 65 -1.80 3.88 -4.42
C VAL A 65 -1.29 2.92 -5.49
N GLN A 66 0.02 2.76 -5.56
CA GLN A 66 0.66 1.90 -6.53
C GLN A 66 1.45 0.80 -5.82
N PHE A 67 1.28 -0.43 -6.27
CA PHE A 67 2.10 -1.57 -5.88
C PHE A 67 2.91 -1.99 -7.10
N ILE A 68 4.20 -1.74 -7.08
CA ILE A 68 5.10 -2.00 -8.21
C ILE A 68 5.97 -3.19 -7.88
N PHE A 69 5.88 -4.22 -8.72
CA PHE A 69 6.59 -5.48 -8.53
C PHE A 69 7.82 -5.54 -9.44
N PHE A 70 8.91 -5.99 -8.89
CA PHE A 70 10.17 -6.19 -9.61
C PHE A 70 10.61 -7.64 -9.42
N ARG A 71 10.94 -8.32 -10.51
CA ARG A 71 11.47 -9.68 -10.48
C ARG A 71 12.89 -9.70 -11.10
N ASN A 72 13.83 -10.32 -10.39
CA ASN A 72 15.15 -10.54 -10.93
C ASN A 72 15.22 -11.88 -11.72
N PRO A 73 16.29 -12.14 -12.49
CA PRO A 73 16.44 -13.41 -13.22
C PRO A 73 16.48 -14.65 -12.33
N ALA A 74 16.82 -14.52 -11.05
CA ALA A 74 16.82 -15.62 -10.08
C ALA A 74 15.43 -15.94 -9.55
N GLY A 75 14.42 -15.10 -9.86
CA GLY A 75 13.04 -15.30 -9.43
C GLY A 75 12.65 -14.59 -8.13
N ASP A 76 13.56 -13.85 -7.49
CA ASP A 76 13.24 -13.05 -6.33
C ASP A 76 12.33 -11.88 -6.73
N VAL A 77 11.32 -11.61 -5.89
CA VAL A 77 10.34 -10.56 -6.14
C VAL A 77 10.41 -9.51 -5.03
N LEU A 78 10.53 -8.26 -5.44
CA LEU A 78 10.43 -7.09 -4.58
C LEU A 78 9.17 -6.31 -4.93
N VAL A 79 8.59 -5.63 -3.94
CA VAL A 79 7.48 -4.72 -4.12
C VAL A 79 7.83 -3.35 -3.56
N ARG A 80 7.50 -2.31 -4.30
CA ARG A 80 7.56 -0.92 -3.87
C ARG A 80 6.15 -0.36 -3.82
N ILE A 81 5.82 0.31 -2.74
CA ILE A 81 4.49 0.89 -2.55
C ILE A 81 4.61 2.41 -2.60
N LEU A 82 3.84 3.02 -3.49
CA LEU A 82 3.74 4.46 -3.59
C LEU A 82 2.35 4.91 -3.16
N HIS A 83 2.29 5.98 -2.41
CA HIS A 83 1.07 6.71 -2.08
C HIS A 83 1.22 8.15 -2.58
N ASN A 84 0.34 8.55 -3.48
CA ASN A 84 0.41 9.83 -4.16
C ASN A 84 1.81 10.09 -4.75
N GLU A 85 2.34 9.06 -5.44
CA GLU A 85 3.61 9.08 -6.18
C GLU A 85 4.87 9.21 -5.31
N ARG A 86 4.74 9.05 -4.00
CA ARG A 86 5.84 9.05 -3.04
C ARG A 86 5.93 7.70 -2.34
N ASP A 87 7.12 7.32 -1.91
CA ASP A 87 7.29 6.10 -1.13
C ASP A 87 6.39 6.11 0.11
N ALA A 88 5.50 5.16 0.21
CA ALA A 88 4.64 4.98 1.36
C ALA A 88 5.47 4.54 2.56
N GLY A 89 5.38 5.29 3.66
CA GLY A 89 6.00 4.90 4.92
C GLY A 89 5.15 3.85 5.61
N LEU A 90 5.47 2.55 5.38
CA LEU A 90 4.80 1.44 6.05
C LEU A 90 5.47 1.10 7.38
N PRO A 91 4.76 0.50 8.33
CA PRO A 91 5.33 0.01 9.59
C PRO A 91 6.09 -1.31 9.38
N LEU A 92 6.88 -1.38 8.32
CA LEU A 92 7.77 -2.49 7.96
C LEU A 92 9.19 -1.95 7.85
N GLY A 93 10.15 -2.67 8.40
CA GLY A 93 11.56 -2.35 8.24
C GLY A 93 12.05 -2.65 6.81
N GLY A 94 13.11 -1.97 6.37
CA GLY A 94 13.82 -2.29 5.14
C GLY A 94 13.24 -1.70 3.85
N GLY A 95 12.28 -0.77 3.95
CA GLY A 95 11.77 -0.04 2.78
C GLY A 95 12.83 0.83 2.09
N PRO A 96 12.53 1.40 0.91
CA PRO A 96 11.23 1.42 0.22
C PRO A 96 10.90 0.16 -0.59
N TYR A 97 11.87 -0.73 -0.81
CA TYR A 97 11.68 -2.00 -1.51
C TYR A 97 11.55 -3.12 -0.48
N TYR A 98 10.41 -3.81 -0.49
CA TYR A 98 10.14 -4.91 0.42
C TYR A 98 10.20 -6.24 -0.32
N ARG A 99 10.67 -7.29 0.33
CA ARG A 99 10.49 -8.64 -0.21
C ARG A 99 9.00 -8.94 -0.32
N TRP A 100 8.61 -9.56 -1.43
CA TRP A 100 7.20 -9.89 -1.65
C TRP A 100 6.60 -10.72 -0.51
N GLU A 101 7.33 -11.74 -0.06
CA GLU A 101 6.87 -12.61 1.01
C GLU A 101 6.59 -11.84 2.30
N THR A 102 7.49 -10.92 2.67
CA THR A 102 7.33 -10.08 3.87
C THR A 102 6.11 -9.16 3.75
N PHE A 103 5.95 -8.51 2.61
CA PHE A 103 4.81 -7.62 2.38
C PHE A 103 3.49 -8.39 2.31
N ARG A 104 3.48 -9.53 1.61
CA ARG A 104 2.31 -10.43 1.55
C ARG A 104 1.86 -10.86 2.96
N ASP A 105 2.79 -11.34 3.77
CA ASP A 105 2.49 -11.84 5.11
C ASP A 105 2.01 -10.72 6.03
N TYR A 106 2.60 -9.52 5.89
CA TYR A 106 2.09 -8.33 6.55
C TYR A 106 0.64 -8.03 6.15
N CYS A 107 0.34 -7.97 4.86
CA CYS A 107 -1.02 -7.74 4.38
C CYS A 107 -2.00 -8.77 4.92
N LYS A 108 -1.63 -10.06 4.90
CA LYS A 108 -2.47 -11.14 5.44
C LYS A 108 -2.77 -10.95 6.92
N SER A 109 -1.79 -10.52 7.70
CA SER A 109 -1.97 -10.26 9.13
C SER A 109 -2.97 -9.15 9.44
N LEU A 110 -3.27 -8.28 8.47
CA LEU A 110 -4.21 -7.17 8.66
C LEU A 110 -5.68 -7.62 8.57
N TYR A 111 -5.96 -8.75 7.94
CA TYR A 111 -7.35 -9.22 7.71
C TYR A 111 -7.57 -10.71 8.07
N GLU A 112 -6.55 -11.41 8.42
CA GLU A 112 -6.58 -12.75 9.02
C GLU A 112 -6.35 -12.63 10.56
#